data_4979a60a8d2dabab5001156341277c21
#
_entry.id   4979a60a8d2dabab5001156341277c21
#
_cell.length_a   1.000
_cell.length_b   1.000
_cell.length_c   1.000
_cell.angle_alpha   90.00
_cell.angle_beta   90.00
_cell.angle_gamma   90.00
#
_symmetry.space_group_name_H-M   'P 1'
#
loop_
_entity.id
_entity.type
_entity.pdbx_description
1 polymer ?
#
loop_
_entity_poly.entity_id
_entity_poly.type
_entity_poly.pdbx_seq_one_letter_code
_entity_poly.pdbx_strand_id
1 'polypeptide(L)'
;ADIYGGGESEETFSRAVGMTPRLREGMLLQSKCGIRQGMYDFSKEHILSSVDGSLKRLRTDYLDVLLLHRPDALMEPEEVAEAFDILHTAGKVRYFGVSNQNPMQMQLLMKYCKQPLVADQLQLSAAYTPMIDAGLNVNVMNEAAVNRDGGVLDFCRLNEITIQPWSPFQHGFFGGVFLGSPDFPELNATTAALAWLLRHPAKMQPVVGTMNPARLRDCIKATEITLTREEWYAVYLAAGNTLP
;
A
#
# COMPACT_ATOMS: atom_id res chain seq x y z
N ALA A 1 -1.15 9.33 7.12
CA ALA A 1 -2.28 9.97 6.41
C ALA A 1 -2.88 11.09 7.26
N ASP A 2 -3.35 12.12 6.61
CA ASP A 2 -3.96 13.31 7.23
C ASP A 2 -5.20 13.00 8.09
N ILE A 3 -5.93 11.92 7.78
CA ILE A 3 -7.12 11.50 8.51
C ILE A 3 -6.83 10.67 9.76
N TYR A 4 -5.67 10.02 9.87
CA TYR A 4 -5.40 9.13 11.00
C TYR A 4 -5.26 9.90 12.31
N GLY A 5 -6.24 9.70 13.23
CA GLY A 5 -6.36 10.49 14.45
C GLY A 5 -6.57 11.98 14.19
N GLY A 6 -7.19 12.36 13.06
CA GLY A 6 -7.36 13.77 12.69
C GLY A 6 -6.03 14.51 12.45
N GLY A 7 -4.98 13.79 12.03
CA GLY A 7 -3.63 14.31 11.84
C GLY A 7 -2.66 14.05 13.00
N GLU A 8 -3.15 13.59 14.15
CA GLU A 8 -2.34 13.30 15.34
C GLU A 8 -1.24 12.26 15.06
N SER A 9 -1.51 11.29 14.18
CA SER A 9 -0.52 10.29 13.80
C SER A 9 0.72 10.90 13.14
N GLU A 10 0.55 11.92 12.30
CA GLU A 10 1.66 12.63 11.64
C GLU A 10 2.45 13.47 12.65
N GLU A 11 1.77 14.16 13.57
CA GLU A 11 2.42 14.93 14.64
C GLU A 11 3.21 14.02 15.59
N THR A 12 2.59 12.91 16.01
CA THR A 12 3.22 11.93 16.88
C THR A 12 4.46 11.32 16.24
N PHE A 13 4.37 10.96 14.95
CA PHE A 13 5.53 10.47 14.21
C PHE A 13 6.67 11.50 14.19
N SER A 14 6.41 12.74 13.75
CA SER A 14 7.45 13.75 13.65
C SER A 14 8.11 14.07 14.99
N ARG A 15 7.32 14.09 16.08
CA ARG A 15 7.79 14.30 17.45
C ARG A 15 8.62 13.12 17.95
N ALA A 16 8.14 11.89 17.73
CA ALA A 16 8.81 10.68 18.21
C ALA A 16 10.17 10.44 17.55
N VAL A 17 10.28 10.71 16.24
CA VAL A 17 11.56 10.57 15.52
C VAL A 17 12.48 11.78 15.71
N GLY A 18 11.99 12.90 16.27
CA GLY A 18 12.77 14.13 16.40
C GLY A 18 13.21 14.65 15.03
N MET A 19 12.23 14.95 14.15
CA MET A 19 12.49 15.30 12.76
C MET A 19 13.56 16.39 12.62
N THR A 20 14.65 16.06 11.96
CA THR A 20 15.76 16.98 11.62
C THR A 20 16.03 16.89 10.12
N PRO A 21 16.66 17.89 9.49
CA PRO A 21 17.01 17.82 8.07
C PRO A 21 17.80 16.56 7.70
N ARG A 22 18.82 16.20 8.48
CA ARG A 22 19.63 15.01 8.27
C ARG A 22 18.80 13.70 8.31
N LEU A 23 17.88 13.60 9.28
CA LEU A 23 17.01 12.43 9.39
C LEU A 23 16.04 12.38 8.22
N ARG A 24 15.48 13.55 7.84
CA ARG A 24 14.54 13.68 6.73
C ARG A 24 15.16 13.26 5.38
N GLU A 25 16.39 13.63 5.12
CA GLU A 25 17.13 13.23 3.92
C GLU A 25 17.42 11.73 3.87
N GLY A 26 17.53 11.07 5.02
CA GLY A 26 17.79 9.64 5.14
C GLY A 26 16.55 8.74 5.04
N MET A 27 15.34 9.32 4.83
CA MET A 27 14.10 8.53 4.78
C MET A 27 13.23 8.88 3.57
N LEU A 28 12.45 7.91 3.10
CA LEU A 28 11.34 8.15 2.20
C LEU A 28 10.06 8.34 3.02
N LEU A 29 9.48 9.53 2.94
CA LEU A 29 8.30 9.90 3.72
C LEU A 29 7.07 9.93 2.81
N GLN A 30 6.10 9.06 3.13
CA GLN A 30 4.85 8.95 2.41
C GLN A 30 3.68 9.34 3.29
N SER A 31 2.73 10.12 2.75
CA SER A 31 1.45 10.37 3.38
C SER A 31 0.30 10.20 2.38
N LYS A 32 -0.93 10.41 2.84
CA LYS A 32 -2.15 10.26 2.04
C LYS A 32 -3.13 11.36 2.35
N CYS A 33 -3.95 11.75 1.36
CA CYS A 33 -5.05 12.70 1.49
C CYS A 33 -6.32 12.24 0.79
N GLY A 34 -7.41 12.98 0.95
CA GLY A 34 -8.65 12.78 0.22
C GLY A 34 -9.77 12.11 1.00
N ILE A 35 -9.57 11.73 2.27
CA ILE A 35 -10.66 11.28 3.15
C ILE A 35 -11.06 12.43 4.07
N ARG A 36 -12.35 12.76 4.06
CA ARG A 36 -12.99 13.71 4.99
C ARG A 36 -14.07 13.02 5.79
N GLN A 37 -14.59 13.69 6.80
CA GLN A 37 -15.70 13.13 7.58
C GLN A 37 -16.94 12.94 6.68
N GLY A 38 -17.31 11.67 6.46
CA GLY A 38 -18.51 11.30 5.71
C GLY A 38 -18.39 11.40 4.18
N MET A 39 -17.23 11.75 3.62
CA MET A 39 -17.02 11.89 2.17
C MET A 39 -15.58 11.67 1.75
N TYR A 40 -15.36 11.45 0.46
CA TYR A 40 -14.06 11.56 -0.19
C TYR A 40 -14.02 12.87 -0.97
N ASP A 41 -12.82 13.45 -1.13
CA ASP A 41 -12.66 14.75 -1.75
C ASP A 41 -11.29 14.85 -2.43
N PHE A 42 -11.30 14.78 -3.76
CA PHE A 42 -10.12 14.97 -4.61
C PHE A 42 -10.14 16.31 -5.36
N SER A 43 -10.89 17.29 -4.84
CA SER A 43 -10.79 18.65 -5.36
C SER A 43 -9.37 19.18 -5.22
N LYS A 44 -8.97 20.04 -6.14
CA LYS A 44 -7.66 20.68 -6.11
C LYS A 44 -7.37 21.37 -4.77
N GLU A 45 -8.33 22.14 -4.28
CA GLU A 45 -8.24 22.90 -3.03
C GLU A 45 -8.02 21.99 -1.84
N HIS A 46 -8.73 20.85 -1.77
CA HIS A 46 -8.57 19.92 -0.67
C HIS A 46 -7.22 19.22 -0.72
N ILE A 47 -6.76 18.76 -1.89
CA ILE A 47 -5.45 18.13 -2.04
C ILE A 47 -4.33 19.08 -1.60
N LEU A 48 -4.35 20.33 -2.07
CA LEU A 48 -3.33 21.33 -1.72
C LEU A 48 -3.33 21.63 -0.22
N SER A 49 -4.50 21.87 0.38
CA SER A 49 -4.61 22.17 1.81
C SER A 49 -4.21 21.00 2.70
N SER A 50 -4.56 19.76 2.29
CA SER A 50 -4.16 18.54 3.00
C SER A 50 -2.66 18.35 3.03
N VAL A 51 -1.97 18.59 1.90
CA VAL A 51 -0.51 18.51 1.83
C VAL A 51 0.12 19.56 2.73
N ASP A 52 -0.32 20.82 2.68
CA ASP A 52 0.21 21.88 3.53
C ASP A 52 0.02 21.55 5.02
N GLY A 53 -1.13 21.00 5.38
CA GLY A 53 -1.38 20.50 6.73
C GLY A 53 -0.43 19.36 7.13
N SER A 54 -0.25 18.37 6.25
CA SER A 54 0.66 17.24 6.50
C SER A 54 2.10 17.67 6.64
N LEU A 55 2.60 18.56 5.79
CA LEU A 55 3.96 19.10 5.88
C LEU A 55 4.21 19.80 7.23
N LYS A 56 3.23 20.60 7.67
CA LYS A 56 3.29 21.27 8.98
C LYS A 56 3.36 20.27 10.14
N ARG A 57 2.48 19.25 10.15
CA ARG A 57 2.43 18.23 11.21
C ARG A 57 3.66 17.34 11.21
N LEU A 58 4.16 16.99 10.02
CA LEU A 58 5.38 16.18 9.85
C LEU A 58 6.67 16.98 10.03
N ARG A 59 6.61 18.33 10.14
CA ARG A 59 7.75 19.22 10.30
C ARG A 59 8.79 19.05 9.19
N THR A 60 8.32 19.07 7.96
CA THR A 60 9.15 18.91 6.75
C THR A 60 8.62 19.79 5.63
N ASP A 61 9.48 20.12 4.68
CA ASP A 61 9.12 20.95 3.53
C ASP A 61 8.60 20.11 2.34
N TYR A 62 8.76 18.78 2.38
CA TYR A 62 8.33 17.92 1.28
C TYR A 62 7.95 16.52 1.73
N LEU A 63 7.09 15.87 0.93
CA LEU A 63 6.84 14.43 0.93
C LEU A 63 7.59 13.78 -0.25
N ASP A 64 8.09 12.57 -0.04
CA ASP A 64 8.59 11.78 -1.17
C ASP A 64 7.44 11.21 -1.98
N VAL A 65 6.38 10.72 -1.32
CA VAL A 65 5.19 10.18 -1.99
C VAL A 65 3.92 10.70 -1.35
N LEU A 66 2.98 11.15 -2.18
CA LEU A 66 1.59 11.42 -1.78
C LEU A 66 0.67 10.40 -2.44
N LEU A 67 -0.18 9.73 -1.66
CA LEU A 67 -1.23 8.87 -2.19
C LEU A 67 -2.62 9.51 -2.07
N LEU A 68 -3.45 9.36 -3.09
CA LEU A 68 -4.89 9.54 -3.00
C LEU A 68 -5.49 8.34 -2.25
N HIS A 69 -6.13 8.59 -1.08
CA HIS A 69 -6.33 7.54 -0.08
C HIS A 69 -7.44 6.53 -0.40
N ARG A 70 -8.54 6.99 -0.99
CA ARG A 70 -9.70 6.18 -1.43
C ARG A 70 -10.29 6.78 -2.69
N PRO A 71 -10.87 5.97 -3.59
CA PRO A 71 -11.52 6.51 -4.78
C PRO A 71 -12.61 7.52 -4.41
N ASP A 72 -12.55 8.71 -5.00
CA ASP A 72 -13.61 9.70 -4.94
C ASP A 72 -14.53 9.53 -6.14
N ALA A 73 -15.82 9.31 -5.88
CA ALA A 73 -16.83 9.13 -6.94
C ALA A 73 -17.11 10.40 -7.75
N LEU A 74 -16.75 11.56 -7.21
CA LEU A 74 -16.94 12.88 -7.84
C LEU A 74 -15.62 13.48 -8.35
N MET A 75 -14.56 12.66 -8.44
CA MET A 75 -13.25 13.10 -8.89
C MET A 75 -13.30 13.70 -10.30
N GLU A 76 -12.83 14.93 -10.45
CA GLU A 76 -12.48 15.54 -11.72
C GLU A 76 -10.96 15.36 -11.94
N PRO A 77 -10.52 14.52 -12.91
CA PRO A 77 -9.10 14.19 -13.07
C PRO A 77 -8.23 15.39 -13.46
N GLU A 78 -8.81 16.41 -14.07
CA GLU A 78 -8.14 17.68 -14.40
C GLU A 78 -7.77 18.45 -13.14
N GLU A 79 -8.63 18.47 -12.11
CA GLU A 79 -8.32 19.12 -10.83
C GLU A 79 -7.20 18.39 -10.08
N VAL A 80 -7.22 17.06 -10.08
CA VAL A 80 -6.15 16.26 -9.52
C VAL A 80 -4.83 16.53 -10.23
N ALA A 81 -4.86 16.57 -11.57
CA ALA A 81 -3.68 16.84 -12.39
C ALA A 81 -3.08 18.22 -12.11
N GLU A 82 -3.94 19.24 -11.96
CA GLU A 82 -3.50 20.59 -11.61
C GLU A 82 -2.89 20.64 -10.20
N ALA A 83 -3.51 19.98 -9.21
CA ALA A 83 -2.98 19.89 -7.86
C ALA A 83 -1.60 19.20 -7.84
N PHE A 84 -1.44 18.09 -8.56
CA PHE A 84 -0.18 17.37 -8.65
C PHE A 84 0.92 18.23 -9.31
N ASP A 85 0.58 18.95 -10.38
CA ASP A 85 1.52 19.84 -11.07
C ASP A 85 2.00 20.98 -10.17
N ILE A 86 1.10 21.61 -9.43
CA ILE A 86 1.40 22.65 -8.44
C ILE A 86 2.33 22.11 -7.33
N LEU A 87 1.97 20.98 -6.73
CA LEU A 87 2.73 20.38 -5.63
C LEU A 87 4.12 19.92 -6.06
N HIS A 88 4.23 19.34 -7.26
CA HIS A 88 5.49 18.90 -7.83
C HIS A 88 6.39 20.10 -8.18
N THR A 89 5.86 21.10 -8.86
CA THR A 89 6.60 22.31 -9.25
C THR A 89 7.08 23.09 -8.04
N ALA A 90 6.28 23.15 -6.96
CA ALA A 90 6.66 23.77 -5.70
C ALA A 90 7.67 22.93 -4.87
N GLY A 91 8.02 21.73 -5.32
CA GLY A 91 8.91 20.81 -4.60
C GLY A 91 8.31 20.22 -3.31
N LYS A 92 7.01 20.38 -3.09
CA LYS A 92 6.30 19.87 -1.90
C LYS A 92 6.05 18.36 -1.96
N VAL A 93 5.91 17.78 -3.16
CA VAL A 93 5.72 16.34 -3.37
C VAL A 93 6.56 15.89 -4.55
N ARG A 94 7.33 14.82 -4.37
CA ARG A 94 8.22 14.28 -5.42
C ARG A 94 7.51 13.30 -6.35
N TYR A 95 6.72 12.39 -5.77
CA TYR A 95 6.03 11.32 -6.48
C TYR A 95 4.59 11.17 -6.00
N PHE A 96 3.74 10.66 -6.88
CA PHE A 96 2.32 10.50 -6.63
C PHE A 96 1.89 9.05 -6.83
N GLY A 97 0.86 8.64 -6.11
CA GLY A 97 0.25 7.34 -6.25
C GLY A 97 -1.18 7.35 -5.73
N VAL A 98 -1.73 6.16 -5.63
CA VAL A 98 -3.12 5.97 -5.23
C VAL A 98 -3.23 4.89 -4.15
N SER A 99 -4.42 4.70 -3.63
CA SER A 99 -4.75 3.59 -2.73
C SER A 99 -6.16 3.09 -3.03
N ASN A 100 -6.29 1.77 -3.18
CA ASN A 100 -7.55 1.08 -3.46
C ASN A 100 -8.24 1.53 -4.76
N GLN A 101 -7.48 1.87 -5.78
CA GLN A 101 -8.01 2.20 -7.10
C GLN A 101 -7.91 1.00 -8.05
N ASN A 102 -8.90 0.87 -8.92
CA ASN A 102 -8.88 -0.14 -9.97
C ASN A 102 -8.13 0.37 -11.23
N PRO A 103 -7.81 -0.50 -12.19
CA PRO A 103 -7.09 -0.14 -13.40
C PRO A 103 -7.69 1.02 -14.18
N MET A 104 -9.02 1.08 -14.32
CA MET A 104 -9.68 2.14 -15.10
C MET A 104 -9.61 3.49 -14.41
N GLN A 105 -9.69 3.53 -13.09
CA GLN A 105 -9.52 4.77 -12.30
C GLN A 105 -8.08 5.28 -12.42
N MET A 106 -7.10 4.40 -12.34
CA MET A 106 -5.69 4.78 -12.56
C MET A 106 -5.43 5.24 -13.99
N GLN A 107 -5.97 4.56 -15.01
CA GLN A 107 -5.85 5.01 -16.41
C GLN A 107 -6.45 6.39 -16.64
N LEU A 108 -7.60 6.68 -15.99
CA LEU A 108 -8.22 7.99 -16.08
C LEU A 108 -7.29 9.08 -15.53
N LEU A 109 -6.70 8.86 -14.35
CA LEU A 109 -5.70 9.79 -13.79
C LEU A 109 -4.46 9.91 -14.68
N MET A 110 -3.90 8.80 -15.14
CA MET A 110 -2.69 8.77 -16.01
C MET A 110 -2.90 9.50 -17.32
N LYS A 111 -4.14 9.61 -17.81
CA LYS A 111 -4.45 10.38 -19.03
C LYS A 111 -4.26 11.88 -18.84
N TYR A 112 -4.52 12.41 -17.65
CA TYR A 112 -4.51 13.85 -17.36
C TYR A 112 -3.27 14.28 -16.57
N CYS A 113 -2.77 13.46 -15.67
CA CYS A 113 -1.58 13.77 -14.88
C CYS A 113 -0.29 13.64 -15.71
N LYS A 114 0.60 14.61 -15.58
CA LYS A 114 1.95 14.54 -16.18
C LYS A 114 2.88 13.63 -15.37
N GLN A 115 2.65 13.58 -14.07
CA GLN A 115 3.44 12.79 -13.14
C GLN A 115 2.97 11.33 -13.17
N PRO A 116 3.89 10.35 -13.25
CA PRO A 116 3.52 8.95 -13.20
C PRO A 116 2.97 8.58 -11.83
N LEU A 117 2.02 7.64 -11.81
CA LEU A 117 1.61 6.97 -10.58
C LEU A 117 2.67 5.91 -10.21
N VAL A 118 3.32 6.06 -9.05
CA VAL A 118 4.40 5.16 -8.64
C VAL A 118 3.96 4.02 -7.73
N ALA A 119 2.79 4.12 -7.10
CA ALA A 119 2.30 3.11 -6.18
C ALA A 119 0.78 3.05 -6.16
N ASP A 120 0.24 1.84 -5.92
CA ASP A 120 -1.12 1.62 -5.46
C ASP A 120 -1.10 0.81 -4.16
N GLN A 121 -1.65 1.38 -3.09
CA GLN A 121 -1.70 0.74 -1.79
C GLN A 121 -2.99 -0.05 -1.65
N LEU A 122 -2.88 -1.39 -1.69
CA LEU A 122 -3.98 -2.34 -1.82
C LEU A 122 -4.02 -3.32 -0.64
N GLN A 123 -5.21 -3.82 -0.29
CA GLN A 123 -5.32 -4.90 0.69
C GLN A 123 -4.79 -6.21 0.11
N LEU A 124 -3.80 -6.79 0.77
CA LEU A 124 -3.28 -8.10 0.40
C LEU A 124 -2.54 -8.75 1.57
N SER A 125 -2.84 -10.01 1.79
CA SER A 125 -2.10 -10.88 2.71
C SER A 125 -2.29 -12.32 2.27
N ALA A 126 -1.56 -13.29 2.83
CA ALA A 126 -1.78 -14.70 2.49
C ALA A 126 -3.21 -15.21 2.83
N ALA A 127 -3.90 -14.57 3.79
CA ALA A 127 -5.29 -14.88 4.13
C ALA A 127 -6.33 -13.96 3.46
N TYR A 128 -5.92 -13.08 2.56
CA TYR A 128 -6.81 -12.24 1.75
C TYR A 128 -6.16 -11.98 0.39
N THR A 129 -6.52 -12.80 -0.59
CA THR A 129 -5.81 -12.93 -1.88
C THR A 129 -6.67 -12.69 -3.13
N PRO A 130 -7.80 -11.92 -3.12
CA PRO A 130 -8.70 -11.86 -4.26
C PRO A 130 -8.04 -11.49 -5.59
N MET A 131 -7.04 -10.57 -5.57
CA MET A 131 -6.32 -10.14 -6.78
C MET A 131 -5.41 -11.24 -7.37
N ILE A 132 -5.04 -12.24 -6.55
CA ILE A 132 -4.28 -13.42 -6.98
C ILE A 132 -5.25 -14.51 -7.42
N ASP A 133 -6.29 -14.76 -6.61
CA ASP A 133 -7.26 -15.81 -6.80
C ASP A 133 -7.99 -15.68 -8.15
N ALA A 134 -8.41 -14.46 -8.50
CA ALA A 134 -9.05 -14.20 -9.79
C ALA A 134 -8.17 -14.60 -10.98
N GLY A 135 -6.85 -14.39 -10.88
CA GLY A 135 -5.89 -14.80 -11.89
C GLY A 135 -5.63 -16.30 -11.94
N LEU A 136 -5.67 -17.00 -10.80
CA LEU A 136 -5.53 -18.46 -10.75
C LEU A 136 -6.78 -19.20 -11.24
N ASN A 137 -7.96 -18.59 -11.10
CA ASN A 137 -9.25 -19.20 -11.41
C ASN A 137 -9.87 -18.66 -12.71
N VAL A 138 -9.07 -18.15 -13.64
CA VAL A 138 -9.57 -17.65 -14.94
C VAL A 138 -10.39 -18.73 -15.64
N ASN A 139 -11.62 -18.36 -16.06
CA ASN A 139 -12.57 -19.26 -16.75
C ASN A 139 -13.01 -20.48 -15.93
N VAL A 140 -12.94 -20.41 -14.61
CA VAL A 140 -13.46 -21.42 -13.68
C VAL A 140 -14.76 -20.94 -13.04
N MET A 141 -15.77 -21.77 -12.92
CA MET A 141 -17.06 -21.41 -12.30
C MET A 141 -17.01 -21.61 -10.77
N ASN A 142 -16.34 -20.69 -10.08
CA ASN A 142 -16.30 -20.64 -8.61
C ASN A 142 -16.23 -19.20 -8.10
N GLU A 143 -16.37 -19.01 -6.79
CA GLU A 143 -16.34 -17.68 -6.16
C GLU A 143 -14.96 -16.99 -6.27
N ALA A 144 -13.88 -17.78 -6.26
CA ALA A 144 -12.51 -17.27 -6.36
C ALA A 144 -12.20 -16.68 -7.76
N ALA A 145 -12.97 -17.07 -8.80
CA ALA A 145 -12.84 -16.52 -10.15
C ALA A 145 -13.45 -15.12 -10.30
N VAL A 146 -14.21 -14.63 -9.32
CA VAL A 146 -14.86 -13.32 -9.41
C VAL A 146 -13.83 -12.22 -9.32
N ASN A 147 -13.57 -11.56 -10.44
CA ASN A 147 -12.67 -10.41 -10.52
C ASN A 147 -13.37 -9.15 -9.94
N ARG A 148 -13.00 -8.76 -8.73
CA ARG A 148 -13.57 -7.60 -8.01
C ARG A 148 -12.76 -6.33 -8.16
N ASP A 149 -11.54 -6.43 -8.70
CA ASP A 149 -10.57 -5.33 -8.75
C ASP A 149 -10.14 -4.93 -10.16
N GLY A 150 -10.70 -5.59 -11.19
CA GLY A 150 -10.42 -5.29 -12.59
C GLY A 150 -9.06 -5.77 -13.08
N GLY A 151 -8.39 -6.69 -12.37
CA GLY A 151 -7.06 -7.19 -12.72
C GLY A 151 -5.94 -6.24 -12.29
N VAL A 152 -6.11 -5.60 -11.14
CA VAL A 152 -5.18 -4.57 -10.63
C VAL A 152 -3.75 -5.09 -10.46
N LEU A 153 -3.57 -6.36 -10.10
CA LEU A 153 -2.24 -6.97 -9.93
C LEU A 153 -1.42 -6.89 -11.22
N ASP A 154 -1.98 -7.36 -12.34
CA ASP A 154 -1.26 -7.35 -13.62
C ASP A 154 -1.20 -5.96 -14.23
N PHE A 155 -2.22 -5.13 -14.02
CA PHE A 155 -2.18 -3.73 -14.43
C PHE A 155 -1.00 -2.97 -13.77
N CYS A 156 -0.82 -3.12 -12.48
CA CYS A 156 0.30 -2.50 -11.76
C CYS A 156 1.65 -3.02 -12.29
N ARG A 157 1.76 -4.33 -12.56
CA ARG A 157 2.98 -4.91 -13.14
C ARG A 157 3.29 -4.39 -14.53
N LEU A 158 2.28 -4.25 -15.39
CA LEU A 158 2.44 -3.72 -16.76
C LEU A 158 2.88 -2.25 -16.78
N ASN A 159 2.45 -1.46 -15.80
CA ASN A 159 2.70 -0.03 -15.73
C ASN A 159 3.80 0.35 -14.72
N GLU A 160 4.53 -0.63 -14.19
CA GLU A 160 5.60 -0.44 -13.20
C GLU A 160 5.15 0.29 -11.92
N ILE A 161 3.86 0.13 -11.55
CA ILE A 161 3.27 0.68 -10.34
C ILE A 161 3.54 -0.29 -9.19
N THR A 162 4.18 0.19 -8.12
CA THR A 162 4.49 -0.62 -6.95
C THR A 162 3.23 -0.93 -6.15
N ILE A 163 2.89 -2.19 -5.99
CA ILE A 163 1.82 -2.60 -5.07
C ILE A 163 2.34 -2.51 -3.64
N GLN A 164 1.61 -1.76 -2.79
CA GLN A 164 1.90 -1.64 -1.37
C GLN A 164 0.82 -2.37 -0.55
N PRO A 165 1.00 -3.67 -0.21
CA PRO A 165 0.05 -4.44 0.58
C PRO A 165 -0.21 -3.80 1.95
N TRP A 166 -1.45 -3.36 2.23
CA TRP A 166 -1.87 -2.99 3.58
C TRP A 166 -2.58 -4.17 4.26
N SER A 167 -2.58 -4.19 5.58
CA SER A 167 -3.01 -5.33 6.41
C SER A 167 -2.30 -6.65 6.08
N PRO A 168 -0.96 -6.67 5.91
CA PRO A 168 -0.23 -7.88 5.54
C PRO A 168 -0.37 -9.01 6.59
N PHE A 169 -0.83 -8.69 7.79
CA PHE A 169 -1.04 -9.61 8.91
C PHE A 169 -2.51 -9.81 9.28
N GLN A 170 -3.47 -9.33 8.49
CA GLN A 170 -4.91 -9.45 8.78
C GLN A 170 -5.26 -9.17 10.24
N HIS A 171 -4.77 -8.04 10.79
CA HIS A 171 -4.99 -7.65 12.20
C HIS A 171 -4.54 -8.69 13.25
N GLY A 172 -3.59 -9.56 12.90
CA GLY A 172 -3.06 -10.60 13.81
C GLY A 172 -3.78 -11.94 13.72
N PHE A 173 -4.75 -12.11 12.82
CA PHE A 173 -5.44 -13.39 12.61
C PHE A 173 -4.58 -14.50 12.01
N PHE A 174 -3.35 -14.20 11.61
CA PHE A 174 -2.39 -15.20 11.11
C PHE A 174 -1.95 -16.24 12.13
N GLY A 175 -2.05 -15.96 13.43
CA GLY A 175 -1.49 -16.82 14.45
C GLY A 175 -2.08 -18.24 14.50
N GLY A 176 -3.30 -18.45 14.00
CA GLY A 176 -3.94 -19.77 14.03
C GLY A 176 -3.60 -20.68 12.84
N VAL A 177 -3.30 -20.10 11.68
CA VAL A 177 -3.13 -20.86 10.44
C VAL A 177 -1.66 -21.23 10.20
N PHE A 178 -0.72 -20.33 10.52
CA PHE A 178 0.70 -20.53 10.26
C PHE A 178 1.50 -21.15 11.40
N LEU A 179 1.09 -20.93 12.66
CA LEU A 179 1.82 -21.45 13.83
C LEU A 179 1.81 -22.97 13.98
N GLY A 180 1.07 -23.66 13.13
CA GLY A 180 0.94 -25.13 13.15
C GLY A 180 1.40 -25.81 11.87
N SER A 181 1.98 -25.09 10.89
CA SER A 181 2.45 -25.73 9.67
C SER A 181 3.76 -26.48 9.93
N PRO A 182 3.78 -27.81 9.75
CA PRO A 182 5.02 -28.60 9.86
C PRO A 182 6.08 -28.20 8.81
N ASP A 183 5.67 -27.51 7.74
CA ASP A 183 6.54 -27.15 6.62
C ASP A 183 7.43 -25.93 6.90
N PHE A 184 7.12 -25.14 7.97
CA PHE A 184 7.89 -23.95 8.34
C PHE A 184 8.14 -23.83 9.85
N PRO A 185 8.78 -24.83 10.48
CA PRO A 185 8.95 -24.88 11.93
C PRO A 185 9.85 -23.77 12.50
N GLU A 186 10.69 -23.16 11.67
CA GLU A 186 11.69 -22.18 12.07
C GLU A 186 11.26 -20.72 11.81
N LEU A 187 10.21 -20.49 11.01
CA LEU A 187 9.73 -19.17 10.67
C LEU A 187 8.56 -18.77 11.57
N ASN A 188 8.68 -17.64 12.27
CA ASN A 188 7.50 -17.09 12.92
C ASN A 188 6.50 -16.56 11.87
N ALA A 189 5.21 -16.54 12.24
CA ALA A 189 4.12 -16.16 11.34
C ALA A 189 4.31 -14.78 10.68
N THR A 190 4.89 -13.81 11.38
CA THR A 190 5.17 -12.47 10.87
C THR A 190 6.17 -12.51 9.73
N THR A 191 7.27 -13.22 9.92
CA THR A 191 8.34 -13.36 8.92
C THR A 191 7.85 -14.14 7.69
N ALA A 192 7.13 -15.25 7.89
CA ALA A 192 6.57 -16.07 6.82
C ALA A 192 5.57 -15.28 5.94
N ALA A 193 4.64 -14.55 6.57
CA ALA A 193 3.66 -13.73 5.87
C ALA A 193 4.29 -12.64 4.98
N LEU A 194 5.32 -11.99 5.47
CA LEU A 194 6.04 -10.98 4.68
C LEU A 194 6.92 -11.59 3.61
N ALA A 195 7.64 -12.68 3.89
CA ALA A 195 8.43 -13.41 2.90
C ALA A 195 7.56 -13.89 1.74
N TRP A 196 6.31 -14.32 2.02
CA TRP A 196 5.33 -14.69 1.00
C TRP A 196 4.98 -13.52 0.06
N LEU A 197 4.69 -12.33 0.61
CA LEU A 197 4.43 -11.12 -0.19
C LEU A 197 5.67 -10.70 -1.00
N LEU A 198 6.83 -10.66 -0.36
CA LEU A 198 8.08 -10.24 -0.97
C LEU A 198 8.55 -11.20 -2.09
N ARG A 199 8.20 -12.48 -2.00
CA ARG A 199 8.53 -13.49 -3.02
C ARG A 199 7.77 -13.27 -4.33
N HIS A 200 6.63 -12.58 -4.30
CA HIS A 200 5.81 -12.36 -5.49
C HIS A 200 6.57 -11.50 -6.53
N PRO A 201 6.54 -11.88 -7.84
CA PRO A 201 7.30 -11.17 -8.88
C PRO A 201 6.83 -9.73 -9.15
N ALA A 202 5.71 -9.29 -8.56
CA ALA A 202 5.27 -7.89 -8.60
C ALA A 202 6.14 -6.95 -7.75
N LYS A 203 7.17 -7.45 -7.06
CA LYS A 203 8.10 -6.66 -6.22
C LYS A 203 7.34 -5.77 -5.22
N MET A 204 6.44 -6.38 -4.48
CA MET A 204 5.56 -5.69 -3.54
C MET A 204 6.34 -5.04 -2.39
N GLN A 205 5.82 -3.93 -1.88
CA GLN A 205 6.35 -3.21 -0.72
C GLN A 205 5.32 -3.25 0.43
N PRO A 206 5.35 -4.26 1.32
CA PRO A 206 4.35 -4.40 2.39
C PRO A 206 4.37 -3.23 3.37
N VAL A 207 3.17 -2.77 3.76
CA VAL A 207 2.97 -1.72 4.76
C VAL A 207 2.81 -2.36 6.14
N VAL A 208 3.89 -2.38 6.92
CA VAL A 208 3.90 -2.97 8.26
C VAL A 208 3.41 -1.98 9.31
N GLY A 209 2.26 -2.27 9.93
CA GLY A 209 1.62 -1.42 10.94
C GLY A 209 1.98 -1.84 12.36
N THR A 210 3.27 -1.91 12.72
CA THR A 210 3.69 -2.29 14.06
C THR A 210 4.50 -1.20 14.76
N MET A 211 4.20 -0.98 16.04
CA MET A 211 4.98 -0.12 16.94
C MET A 211 5.87 -0.95 17.89
N ASN A 212 5.86 -2.27 17.76
CA ASN A 212 6.70 -3.16 18.58
C ASN A 212 8.07 -3.37 17.90
N PRO A 213 9.18 -2.94 18.54
CA PRO A 213 10.52 -3.07 17.95
C PRO A 213 10.95 -4.51 17.66
N ALA A 214 10.49 -5.49 18.46
CA ALA A 214 10.80 -6.90 18.20
C ALA A 214 10.10 -7.39 16.93
N ARG A 215 8.82 -7.09 16.75
CA ARG A 215 8.08 -7.40 15.51
C ARG A 215 8.68 -6.70 14.29
N LEU A 216 9.15 -5.45 14.44
CA LEU A 216 9.80 -4.76 13.35
C LEU A 216 11.09 -5.47 12.91
N ARG A 217 11.88 -5.98 13.86
CA ARG A 217 13.06 -6.81 13.54
C ARG A 217 12.68 -8.10 12.80
N ASP A 218 11.59 -8.74 13.18
CA ASP A 218 11.09 -9.93 12.48
C ASP A 218 10.59 -9.59 11.07
N CYS A 219 9.98 -8.42 10.88
CA CYS A 219 9.63 -7.92 9.54
C CYS A 219 10.88 -7.72 8.67
N ILE A 220 11.96 -7.19 9.22
CA ILE A 220 13.22 -6.99 8.49
C ILE A 220 13.83 -8.34 8.09
N LYS A 221 13.84 -9.34 8.95
CA LYS A 221 14.33 -10.69 8.63
C LYS A 221 13.65 -11.30 7.40
N ALA A 222 12.38 -10.96 7.14
CA ALA A 222 11.67 -11.45 5.98
C ALA A 222 12.34 -11.06 4.65
N THR A 223 13.11 -9.97 4.62
CA THR A 223 13.83 -9.53 3.42
C THR A 223 15.03 -10.44 3.07
N GLU A 224 15.48 -11.24 4.01
CA GLU A 224 16.59 -12.19 3.85
C GLU A 224 16.12 -13.58 3.40
N ILE A 225 14.78 -13.80 3.36
CA ILE A 225 14.17 -15.09 3.06
C ILE A 225 13.64 -15.09 1.63
N THR A 226 14.06 -16.08 0.87
CA THR A 226 13.56 -16.33 -0.49
C THR A 226 12.83 -17.68 -0.50
N LEU A 227 11.50 -17.65 -0.50
CA LEU A 227 10.70 -18.87 -0.64
C LEU A 227 10.87 -19.48 -2.03
N THR A 228 10.95 -20.81 -2.12
CA THR A 228 10.79 -21.53 -3.38
C THR A 228 9.38 -21.37 -3.91
N ARG A 229 9.11 -21.86 -5.11
CA ARG A 229 7.75 -21.88 -5.67
C ARG A 229 6.83 -22.78 -4.85
N GLU A 230 7.33 -23.94 -4.47
CA GLU A 230 6.63 -24.94 -3.66
C GLU A 230 6.25 -24.37 -2.29
N GLU A 231 7.18 -23.73 -1.61
CA GLU A 231 6.96 -23.09 -0.32
C GLU A 231 5.95 -21.94 -0.43
N TRP A 232 6.01 -21.14 -1.48
CA TRP A 232 5.05 -20.06 -1.69
C TRP A 232 3.61 -20.59 -1.81
N TYR A 233 3.40 -21.67 -2.60
CA TYR A 233 2.09 -22.30 -2.73
C TYR A 233 1.68 -23.05 -1.47
N ALA A 234 2.61 -23.64 -0.72
CA ALA A 234 2.31 -24.26 0.57
C ALA A 234 1.76 -23.23 1.57
N VAL A 235 2.35 -22.03 1.65
CA VAL A 235 1.84 -20.91 2.46
C VAL A 235 0.45 -20.47 1.99
N TYR A 236 0.24 -20.35 0.67
CA TYR A 236 -1.05 -19.98 0.09
C TYR A 236 -2.17 -20.97 0.50
N LEU A 237 -1.90 -22.28 0.37
CA LEU A 237 -2.84 -23.34 0.76
C LEU A 237 -3.07 -23.41 2.27
N ALA A 238 -2.00 -23.28 3.07
CA ALA A 238 -2.08 -23.27 4.54
C ALA A 238 -2.92 -22.09 5.07
N ALA A 239 -2.98 -21.00 4.33
CA ALA A 239 -3.84 -19.85 4.66
C ALA A 239 -5.33 -20.07 4.36
N GLY A 240 -5.71 -21.26 3.87
CA GLY A 240 -7.09 -21.65 3.55
C GLY A 240 -7.52 -21.33 2.12
N ASN A 241 -6.62 -20.88 1.27
CA ASN A 241 -6.88 -20.66 -0.15
C ASN A 241 -6.88 -22.01 -0.89
N THR A 242 -7.47 -22.04 -2.08
CA THR A 242 -7.57 -23.26 -2.89
C THR A 242 -7.01 -23.03 -4.29
N LEU A 243 -6.44 -24.08 -4.87
CA LEU A 243 -6.11 -24.11 -6.29
C LEU A 243 -7.28 -24.76 -7.06
N PRO A 244 -7.57 -24.30 -8.29
CA PRO A 244 -8.60 -24.90 -9.13
C PRO A 244 -8.27 -26.31 -9.58
#